data_df2464e53679c72957483f9d180ff935
#
_entry.id   df2464e53679c72957483f9d180ff935
#
_cell.length_a   1.000
_cell.length_b   1.000
_cell.length_c   1.000
_cell.angle_alpha   90.00
_cell.angle_beta   90.00
_cell.angle_gamma   90.00
#
_symmetry.space_group_name_H-M   'P 1'
#
loop_
_entity.id
_entity.type
_entity.pdbx_description
1 polymer ?
#
loop_
_entity_poly.entity_id
_entity_poly.type
_entity_poly.pdbx_seq_one_letter_code
_entity_poly.pdbx_strand_id
1 'polypeptide(L)'
;MRKYEIMYILNPESNDIKALQNKLHAILENNGAKIEEIGDWGVMELAYPIKKRKKGHYTVLIVNTTAQNVDEFVRISHIEPDVLRILVINTEKEKVYLQSTKYAKTEVKNDKVERNDRKPGGKKFEKKWDRLDNNQQPAESENSVKKDQ
;
A
#
# COMPACT_ATOMS: atom_id res chain seq x y z
N MET A 1 15.24 -17.43 -22.61
CA MET A 1 13.95 -17.03 -22.01
C MET A 1 13.91 -17.53 -20.60
N ARG A 2 13.21 -16.83 -19.72
CA ARG A 2 13.05 -17.18 -18.30
C ARG A 2 11.61 -16.95 -17.91
N LYS A 3 11.17 -17.68 -16.88
CA LYS A 3 9.82 -17.55 -16.36
C LYS A 3 9.75 -16.48 -15.29
N TYR A 4 8.83 -15.52 -15.49
CA TYR A 4 8.57 -14.44 -14.56
C TYR A 4 7.11 -14.43 -14.13
N GLU A 5 6.87 -14.05 -12.88
CA GLU A 5 5.57 -13.60 -12.42
C GLU A 5 5.61 -12.08 -12.32
N ILE A 6 4.68 -11.44 -12.99
CA ILE A 6 4.59 -9.99 -13.06
C ILE A 6 3.21 -9.57 -12.55
N MET A 7 3.18 -8.77 -11.49
CA MET A 7 1.98 -8.11 -11.02
C MET A 7 2.06 -6.63 -11.32
N TYR A 8 0.98 -6.08 -11.84
CA TYR A 8 0.85 -4.64 -12.00
C TYR A 8 -0.52 -4.16 -11.54
N ILE A 9 -0.56 -2.91 -11.07
CA ILE A 9 -1.75 -2.25 -10.55
C ILE A 9 -2.01 -1.03 -11.41
N LEU A 10 -3.18 -0.97 -12.04
CA LEU A 10 -3.62 0.15 -12.86
C LEU A 10 -4.61 1.05 -12.12
N ASN A 11 -4.68 2.29 -12.57
CA ASN A 11 -5.69 3.23 -12.13
C ASN A 11 -7.08 2.79 -12.65
N PRO A 12 -8.05 2.47 -11.77
CA PRO A 12 -9.38 2.02 -12.19
C PRO A 12 -10.22 3.13 -12.85
N GLU A 13 -9.81 4.38 -12.70
CA GLU A 13 -10.47 5.54 -13.31
C GLU A 13 -9.91 5.90 -14.69
N SER A 14 -8.94 5.14 -15.19
CA SER A 14 -8.41 5.31 -16.55
C SER A 14 -9.49 4.99 -17.60
N ASN A 15 -9.55 5.78 -18.66
CA ASN A 15 -10.56 5.64 -19.70
C ASN A 15 -10.45 4.30 -20.46
N ASP A 16 -9.20 3.79 -20.63
CA ASP A 16 -8.92 2.61 -21.43
C ASP A 16 -7.97 1.62 -20.75
N ILE A 17 -8.44 1.00 -19.68
CA ILE A 17 -7.66 -0.01 -18.94
C ILE A 17 -7.23 -1.16 -19.86
N LYS A 18 -8.14 -1.64 -20.74
CA LYS A 18 -7.85 -2.75 -21.64
C LYS A 18 -6.81 -2.40 -22.69
N ALA A 19 -6.84 -1.19 -23.25
CA ALA A 19 -5.83 -0.75 -24.20
C ALA A 19 -4.45 -0.67 -23.56
N LEU A 20 -4.37 -0.18 -22.31
CA LEU A 20 -3.12 -0.15 -21.55
C LEU A 20 -2.62 -1.55 -21.23
N GLN A 21 -3.50 -2.47 -20.79
CA GLN A 21 -3.14 -3.87 -20.59
C GLN A 21 -2.57 -4.50 -21.86
N ASN A 22 -3.25 -4.34 -23.00
CA ASN A 22 -2.80 -4.87 -24.27
C ASN A 22 -1.44 -4.30 -24.69
N LYS A 23 -1.20 -3.00 -24.48
CA LYS A 23 0.09 -2.36 -24.71
C LYS A 23 1.21 -2.98 -23.87
N LEU A 24 0.95 -3.19 -22.59
CA LEU A 24 1.91 -3.80 -21.66
C LEU A 24 2.17 -5.27 -21.99
N HIS A 25 1.14 -6.03 -22.37
CA HIS A 25 1.27 -7.42 -22.79
C HIS A 25 2.08 -7.56 -24.08
N ALA A 26 1.83 -6.70 -25.08
CA ALA A 26 2.57 -6.71 -26.33
C ALA A 26 4.09 -6.53 -26.14
N ILE A 27 4.51 -5.72 -25.16
CA ILE A 27 5.92 -5.54 -24.82
C ILE A 27 6.51 -6.86 -24.29
N LEU A 28 5.79 -7.56 -23.44
CA LEU A 28 6.24 -8.83 -22.85
C LEU A 28 6.28 -9.96 -23.86
N GLU A 29 5.41 -9.94 -24.89
CA GLU A 29 5.31 -10.95 -25.92
C GLU A 29 6.30 -10.75 -27.10
N ASN A 30 7.06 -9.66 -27.09
CA ASN A 30 8.08 -9.42 -28.11
C ASN A 30 9.13 -10.55 -28.15
N ASN A 31 9.75 -10.71 -29.31
CA ASN A 31 10.84 -11.67 -29.54
C ASN A 31 10.45 -13.14 -29.29
N GLY A 32 9.20 -13.51 -29.56
CA GLY A 32 8.72 -14.89 -29.41
C GLY A 32 8.47 -15.31 -27.96
N ALA A 33 8.38 -14.36 -27.05
CA ALA A 33 7.96 -14.61 -25.68
C ALA A 33 6.45 -14.91 -25.61
N LYS A 34 6.02 -15.59 -24.56
CA LYS A 34 4.64 -16.04 -24.40
C LYS A 34 4.13 -15.78 -23.00
N ILE A 35 2.93 -15.22 -22.90
CA ILE A 35 2.17 -15.17 -21.66
C ILE A 35 1.49 -16.52 -21.47
N GLU A 36 1.80 -17.20 -20.36
CA GLU A 36 1.26 -18.52 -20.03
C GLU A 36 -0.08 -18.41 -19.31
N GLU A 37 -0.21 -17.46 -18.40
CA GLU A 37 -1.38 -17.29 -17.55
C GLU A 37 -1.64 -15.81 -17.28
N ILE A 38 -2.92 -15.42 -17.30
CA ILE A 38 -3.38 -14.07 -16.95
C ILE A 38 -4.40 -14.23 -15.81
N GLY A 39 -4.09 -13.66 -14.66
CA GLY A 39 -5.01 -13.54 -13.53
C GLY A 39 -5.48 -12.10 -13.39
N ASP A 40 -6.70 -11.83 -13.79
CA ASP A 40 -7.34 -10.53 -13.52
C ASP A 40 -8.11 -10.60 -12.21
N TRP A 41 -7.64 -9.88 -11.20
CA TRP A 41 -8.27 -9.84 -9.89
C TRP A 41 -9.28 -8.70 -9.75
N GLY A 42 -9.37 -7.85 -10.77
CA GLY A 42 -10.29 -6.73 -10.80
C GLY A 42 -9.87 -5.56 -9.87
N VAL A 43 -10.85 -4.74 -9.53
CA VAL A 43 -10.62 -3.54 -8.72
C VAL A 43 -10.71 -3.87 -7.24
N MET A 44 -9.62 -3.56 -6.51
CA MET A 44 -9.54 -3.76 -5.05
C MET A 44 -9.11 -2.47 -4.35
N GLU A 45 -9.41 -2.39 -3.05
CA GLU A 45 -8.93 -1.31 -2.21
C GLU A 45 -7.46 -1.51 -1.86
N LEU A 46 -6.71 -0.40 -1.92
CA LEU A 46 -5.32 -0.37 -1.53
C LEU A 46 -5.22 -0.18 -0.01
N ALA A 47 -4.24 -0.83 0.63
CA ALA A 47 -3.99 -0.66 2.07
C ALA A 47 -3.61 0.79 2.44
N TYR A 48 -3.01 1.52 1.50
CA TYR A 48 -2.68 2.95 1.59
C TYR A 48 -2.79 3.59 0.21
N PRO A 49 -3.04 4.89 0.10
CA PRO A 49 -3.19 5.56 -1.20
C PRO A 49 -1.88 5.56 -1.98
N ILE A 50 -1.94 5.19 -3.28
CA ILE A 50 -0.82 5.25 -4.22
C ILE A 50 -1.17 6.28 -5.28
N LYS A 51 -0.29 7.25 -5.56
CA LYS A 51 -0.55 8.38 -6.48
C LYS A 51 -1.92 9.04 -6.21
N LYS A 52 -2.29 9.22 -4.94
CA LYS A 52 -3.58 9.77 -4.47
C LYS A 52 -4.82 8.89 -4.77
N ARG A 53 -4.66 7.65 -5.25
CA ARG A 53 -5.74 6.69 -5.51
C ARG A 53 -5.87 5.73 -4.35
N LYS A 54 -7.10 5.42 -3.96
CA LYS A 54 -7.44 4.45 -2.89
C LYS A 54 -7.76 3.07 -3.41
N LYS A 55 -8.03 2.95 -4.72
CA LYS A 55 -8.36 1.70 -5.41
C LYS A 55 -7.40 1.46 -6.56
N GLY A 56 -7.18 0.20 -6.91
CA GLY A 56 -6.36 -0.22 -8.02
C GLY A 56 -6.94 -1.45 -8.71
N HIS A 57 -6.74 -1.54 -10.01
CA HIS A 57 -7.06 -2.72 -10.80
C HIS A 57 -5.84 -3.62 -10.84
N TYR A 58 -5.96 -4.82 -10.28
CA TYR A 58 -4.86 -5.77 -10.11
C TYR A 58 -4.87 -6.80 -11.22
N THR A 59 -3.72 -6.99 -11.83
CA THR A 59 -3.49 -8.03 -12.82
C THR A 59 -2.18 -8.74 -12.55
N VAL A 60 -2.19 -10.07 -12.61
CA VAL A 60 -1.02 -10.93 -12.43
C VAL A 60 -0.80 -11.73 -13.70
N LEU A 61 0.42 -11.77 -14.18
CA LEU A 61 0.83 -12.50 -15.37
C LEU A 61 1.89 -13.52 -15.02
N ILE A 62 1.79 -14.70 -15.63
CA ILE A 62 2.89 -15.65 -15.73
C ILE A 62 3.38 -15.61 -17.16
N VAL A 63 4.63 -15.22 -17.36
CA VAL A 63 5.20 -15.01 -18.69
C VAL A 63 6.57 -15.67 -18.81
N ASN A 64 6.79 -16.30 -19.96
CA ASN A 64 8.11 -16.80 -20.34
C ASN A 64 8.73 -15.84 -21.37
N THR A 65 9.68 -15.02 -20.94
CA THR A 65 10.20 -13.89 -21.72
C THR A 65 11.71 -13.69 -21.49
N THR A 66 12.26 -12.73 -22.20
CA THR A 66 13.67 -12.31 -22.05
C THR A 66 13.78 -11.20 -20.99
N ALA A 67 14.96 -11.07 -20.38
CA ALA A 67 15.23 -9.99 -19.44
C ALA A 67 15.05 -8.61 -20.09
N GLN A 68 15.41 -8.48 -21.37
CA GLN A 68 15.26 -7.22 -22.14
C GLN A 68 13.80 -6.79 -22.26
N ASN A 69 12.88 -7.73 -22.52
CA ASN A 69 11.44 -7.41 -22.57
C ASN A 69 10.92 -6.98 -21.18
N VAL A 70 11.43 -7.60 -20.11
CA VAL A 70 11.07 -7.20 -18.74
C VAL A 70 11.58 -5.81 -18.42
N ASP A 71 12.82 -5.49 -18.78
CA ASP A 71 13.41 -4.16 -18.57
C ASP A 71 12.61 -3.08 -19.34
N GLU A 72 12.21 -3.38 -20.58
CA GLU A 72 11.39 -2.47 -21.38
C GLU A 72 9.97 -2.33 -20.80
N PHE A 73 9.37 -3.42 -20.32
CA PHE A 73 8.10 -3.38 -19.62
C PHE A 73 8.17 -2.47 -18.38
N VAL A 74 9.22 -2.63 -17.56
CA VAL A 74 9.44 -1.79 -16.36
C VAL A 74 9.60 -0.33 -16.76
N ARG A 75 10.40 -0.05 -17.80
CA ARG A 75 10.63 1.31 -18.32
C ARG A 75 9.32 1.99 -18.75
N ILE A 76 8.53 1.32 -19.57
CA ILE A 76 7.24 1.85 -20.06
C ILE A 76 6.24 1.99 -18.91
N SER A 77 6.18 1.02 -18.01
CA SER A 77 5.30 1.08 -16.84
C SER A 77 5.57 2.28 -15.92
N HIS A 78 6.82 2.72 -15.83
CA HIS A 78 7.16 3.93 -15.06
C HIS A 78 6.78 5.24 -15.77
N ILE A 79 6.75 5.23 -17.09
CA ILE A 79 6.37 6.40 -17.91
C ILE A 79 4.84 6.58 -17.92
N GLU A 80 4.10 5.47 -17.90
CA GLU A 80 2.64 5.51 -17.94
C GLU A 80 2.06 6.04 -16.62
N PRO A 81 1.29 7.14 -16.64
CA PRO A 81 0.75 7.76 -15.44
C PRO A 81 -0.30 6.86 -14.76
N ASP A 82 -1.00 6.05 -15.54
CA ASP A 82 -2.07 5.17 -15.07
C ASP A 82 -1.57 3.86 -14.47
N VAL A 83 -0.28 3.55 -14.57
CA VAL A 83 0.35 2.46 -13.84
C VAL A 83 0.69 2.93 -12.43
N LEU A 84 0.04 2.38 -11.43
CA LEU A 84 0.23 2.76 -10.03
C LEU A 84 1.46 2.06 -9.45
N ARG A 85 1.60 0.76 -9.67
CA ARG A 85 2.69 -0.07 -9.15
C ARG A 85 2.93 -1.29 -10.00
N ILE A 86 4.16 -1.77 -9.99
CA ILE A 86 4.58 -3.03 -10.62
C ILE A 86 5.41 -3.85 -9.63
N LEU A 87 5.36 -5.16 -9.79
CA LEU A 87 6.20 -6.13 -9.11
C LEU A 87 6.61 -7.19 -10.12
N VAL A 88 7.91 -7.47 -10.23
CA VAL A 88 8.46 -8.49 -11.12
C VAL A 88 9.24 -9.49 -10.29
N ILE A 89 8.90 -10.76 -10.41
CA ILE A 89 9.54 -11.87 -9.70
C ILE A 89 10.09 -12.85 -10.74
N ASN A 90 11.36 -13.21 -10.61
CA ASN A 90 11.95 -14.28 -11.40
C ASN A 90 11.71 -15.61 -10.68
N THR A 91 10.80 -16.42 -11.20
CA THR A 91 10.36 -17.68 -10.56
C THR A 91 11.44 -18.76 -10.52
N GLU A 92 12.43 -18.69 -11.39
CA GLU A 92 13.53 -19.67 -11.43
C GLU A 92 14.58 -19.43 -10.34
N LYS A 93 14.69 -18.19 -9.83
CA LYS A 93 15.67 -17.84 -8.80
C LYS A 93 15.13 -18.03 -7.38
N GLU A 94 13.83 -18.08 -7.22
CA GLU A 94 13.18 -18.24 -5.92
C GLU A 94 13.19 -19.71 -5.48
N LYS A 95 13.80 -19.99 -4.33
CA LYS A 95 13.87 -21.35 -3.77
C LYS A 95 12.51 -21.90 -3.35
N VAL A 96 11.63 -21.04 -2.90
CA VAL A 96 10.26 -21.37 -2.45
C VAL A 96 9.29 -20.45 -3.18
N TYR A 97 9.07 -20.73 -4.45
CA TYR A 97 8.11 -19.95 -5.24
C TYR A 97 6.72 -20.56 -5.13
N LEU A 98 5.77 -19.72 -4.71
CA LEU A 98 4.34 -20.02 -4.66
C LEU A 98 3.62 -19.07 -5.60
N GLN A 99 3.00 -19.62 -6.64
CA GLN A 99 2.31 -18.84 -7.67
C GLN A 99 1.11 -18.08 -7.09
N SER A 100 1.11 -16.75 -7.18
CA SER A 100 0.07 -15.89 -6.60
C SER A 100 -1.33 -16.16 -7.16
N THR A 101 -1.44 -16.50 -8.45
CA THR A 101 -2.73 -16.81 -9.11
C THR A 101 -3.46 -17.98 -8.45
N LYS A 102 -2.73 -18.94 -7.89
CA LYS A 102 -3.31 -20.08 -7.18
C LYS A 102 -3.87 -19.71 -5.81
N TYR A 103 -3.30 -18.71 -5.17
CA TYR A 103 -3.68 -18.27 -3.82
C TYR A 103 -4.73 -17.17 -3.80
N ALA A 104 -4.86 -16.40 -4.87
CA ALA A 104 -5.87 -15.35 -4.99
C ALA A 104 -7.31 -15.86 -4.92
N LYS A 105 -7.54 -17.15 -5.20
CA LYS A 105 -8.84 -17.81 -5.07
C LYS A 105 -9.16 -18.27 -3.66
N THR A 106 -8.24 -18.14 -2.73
CA THR A 106 -8.52 -18.43 -1.32
C THR A 106 -9.35 -17.26 -0.80
N GLU A 107 -10.65 -17.48 -0.63
CA GLU A 107 -11.51 -16.55 0.10
C GLU A 107 -10.82 -16.30 1.44
N VAL A 108 -10.39 -15.08 1.67
CA VAL A 108 -9.96 -14.65 3.00
C VAL A 108 -11.21 -14.78 3.86
N LYS A 109 -11.34 -15.91 4.56
CA LYS A 109 -12.29 -16.03 5.64
C LYS A 109 -11.91 -14.90 6.60
N ASN A 110 -12.71 -13.83 6.57
CA ASN A 110 -12.70 -12.86 7.62
C ASN A 110 -13.14 -13.62 8.88
N ASP A 111 -12.22 -14.28 9.53
CA ASP A 111 -12.37 -14.61 10.91
C ASP A 111 -12.51 -13.27 11.63
N LYS A 112 -13.77 -12.81 11.69
CA LYS A 112 -14.17 -11.85 12.71
C LYS A 112 -13.73 -12.52 14.02
N VAL A 113 -12.55 -12.14 14.46
CA VAL A 113 -12.19 -12.33 15.86
C VAL A 113 -13.28 -11.58 16.60
N GLU A 114 -14.31 -12.30 17.03
CA GLU A 114 -15.24 -11.80 18.04
C GLU A 114 -14.35 -11.41 19.20
N ARG A 115 -14.08 -10.12 19.27
CA ARG A 115 -13.53 -9.53 20.49
C ARG A 115 -14.61 -9.75 21.51
N ASN A 116 -14.47 -10.87 22.25
CA ASN A 116 -15.19 -11.05 23.48
C ASN A 116 -14.99 -9.77 24.28
N ASP A 117 -16.06 -8.99 24.36
CA ASP A 117 -16.19 -7.86 25.26
C ASP A 117 -16.01 -8.41 26.68
N ARG A 118 -14.75 -8.56 27.09
CA ARG A 118 -14.42 -8.63 28.49
C ARG A 118 -14.80 -7.27 29.05
N LYS A 119 -15.98 -7.21 29.67
CA LYS A 119 -16.39 -6.10 30.53
C LYS A 119 -15.18 -5.67 31.35
N PRO A 120 -14.76 -4.42 31.29
CA PRO A 120 -13.76 -3.93 32.22
C PRO A 120 -14.39 -3.92 33.56
N GLY A 121 -14.02 -4.91 34.40
CA GLY A 121 -14.31 -4.88 35.82
C GLY A 121 -13.77 -3.58 36.39
N GLY A 122 -14.69 -2.73 36.82
CA GLY A 122 -14.39 -1.44 37.39
C GLY A 122 -13.53 -1.58 38.65
N LYS A 123 -12.27 -1.24 38.50
CA LYS A 123 -11.49 -0.71 39.62
C LYS A 123 -11.33 0.78 39.32
N LYS A 124 -12.18 1.57 40.00
CA LYS A 124 -11.98 3.01 40.13
C LYS A 124 -10.58 3.22 40.65
N PHE A 125 -9.69 3.65 39.81
CA PHE A 125 -8.47 4.32 40.25
C PHE A 125 -8.89 5.74 40.62
N GLU A 126 -9.16 5.95 41.90
CA GLU A 126 -9.25 7.29 42.46
C GLU A 126 -7.90 7.95 42.27
N LYS A 127 -7.85 8.90 41.35
CA LYS A 127 -6.73 9.84 41.21
C LYS A 127 -6.75 10.76 42.42
N LYS A 128 -5.94 10.40 43.43
CA LYS A 128 -5.57 11.26 44.53
C LYS A 128 -4.65 12.37 44.01
N TRP A 129 -5.24 13.39 43.45
CA TRP A 129 -4.60 14.65 43.08
C TRP A 129 -5.29 15.79 43.82
N ASP A 130 -5.39 15.65 45.17
CA ASP A 130 -5.76 16.76 46.02
C ASP A 130 -4.61 17.09 46.93
N ARG A 131 -4.31 18.37 46.94
CA ARG A 131 -3.48 19.12 47.88
C ARG A 131 -2.01 19.22 47.57
N LEU A 132 -1.72 20.23 46.82
CA LEU A 132 -0.68 21.16 47.20
C LEU A 132 -1.26 22.59 47.02
N ASP A 133 -2.14 22.92 47.97
CA ASP A 133 -2.31 24.34 48.35
C ASP A 133 -0.98 24.74 48.93
N ASN A 134 -0.31 25.63 48.28
CA ASN A 134 0.67 26.44 48.94
C ASN A 134 0.40 27.91 48.64
N ASN A 135 -0.38 28.43 49.55
CA ASN A 135 -0.52 29.79 49.96
C ASN A 135 0.85 30.43 50.13
N GLN A 136 1.18 31.41 49.30
CA GLN A 136 2.08 32.53 49.64
C GLN A 136 1.88 33.67 48.67
N GLN A 137 0.96 34.56 49.00
CA GLN A 137 1.23 35.98 48.96
C GLN A 137 2.13 36.31 50.18
N PRO A 138 2.89 37.39 50.26
CA PRO A 138 2.73 38.70 49.68
C PRO A 138 4.04 39.40 49.30
N ALA A 139 4.00 40.53 48.73
CA ALA A 139 4.50 41.80 49.29
C ALA A 139 4.61 42.83 48.14
N GLU A 140 3.79 43.83 48.33
CA GLU A 140 4.00 45.17 47.82
C GLU A 140 5.41 45.69 48.12
N SER A 141 6.00 46.35 47.18
CA SER A 141 6.79 47.53 47.47
C SER A 141 6.74 48.49 46.28
N GLU A 142 6.01 49.53 46.51
CA GLU A 142 6.09 50.82 45.84
C GLU A 142 7.55 51.30 45.76
N ASN A 143 7.88 51.92 44.66
CA ASN A 143 8.60 53.22 44.60
C ASN A 143 8.71 53.58 43.12
N SER A 144 7.88 54.47 42.62
CA SER A 144 7.99 55.93 42.66
C SER A 144 9.33 56.48 42.12
N VAL A 145 9.12 57.28 41.10
CA VAL A 145 9.66 58.62 40.92
C VAL A 145 10.79 58.86 39.92
N LYS A 146 10.38 59.75 39.02
CA LYS A 146 11.12 60.88 38.33
C LYS A 146 11.83 60.45 37.04
N LYS A 147 11.37 61.07 35.92
CA LYS A 147 11.52 62.44 35.42
C LYS A 147 12.96 62.79 34.94
N ASP A 148 12.87 63.32 33.79
CA ASP A 148 13.69 64.31 33.12
C ASP A 148 14.71 63.79 32.10
N GLN A 149 14.53 64.12 31.01
CA GLN A 149 14.87 65.11 29.94
C GLN A 149 14.84 64.41 28.59
#